data_b23830c8ced02f3d45043e8e2389aa1d
#
_entry.id   b23830c8ced02f3d45043e8e2389aa1d
#
_cell.length_a   1.000
_cell.length_b   1.000
_cell.length_c   1.000
_cell.angle_alpha   90.00
_cell.angle_beta   90.00
_cell.angle_gamma   90.00
#
_symmetry.space_group_name_H-M   'P 1'
#
loop_
_entity.id
_entity.type
_entity.pdbx_description
1 polymer ?
#
loop_
_entity_poly.entity_id
_entity_poly.type
_entity_poly.pdbx_seq_one_letter_code
_entity_poly.pdbx_strand_id
1 'polypeptide(L)'
;LSPFGREVVAEMNRLGMIIDIAHASDETFFDVLRCSKSPIVSTHSCCRALAHHRRNLSDEMLKSLVDNGGVIQINFYPIFLPDSLRKILADSGLESKSWTEQDWISDPLNPEKAAAWNAVQDELAALPRPSYRDVVDHIDVRKQRREGWKILPRGQPEAFEEQFGGDVAGAAGLGVG
;
A
#
# COMPACT_ATOMS: atom_id res chain seq x y z
N LEU A 1 -13.95 -13.67 -8.48
CA LEU A 1 -13.19 -14.80 -9.05
C LEU A 1 -14.07 -15.64 -9.97
N SER A 2 -13.49 -16.10 -11.08
CA SER A 2 -14.07 -17.15 -11.92
C SER A 2 -14.08 -18.51 -11.17
N PRO A 3 -14.84 -19.53 -11.65
CA PRO A 3 -14.73 -20.88 -11.11
C PRO A 3 -13.28 -21.38 -11.09
N PHE A 4 -12.54 -21.21 -12.17
CA PHE A 4 -11.12 -21.55 -12.25
C PHE A 4 -10.26 -20.82 -11.20
N GLY A 5 -10.51 -19.52 -10.97
CA GLY A 5 -9.80 -18.76 -9.94
C GLY A 5 -10.01 -19.32 -8.53
N ARG A 6 -11.18 -19.86 -8.24
CA ARG A 6 -11.47 -20.55 -6.96
C ARG A 6 -10.70 -21.87 -6.84
N GLU A 7 -10.59 -22.62 -7.93
CA GLU A 7 -9.76 -23.83 -7.98
C GLU A 7 -8.28 -23.51 -7.75
N VAL A 8 -7.77 -22.41 -8.34
CA VAL A 8 -6.41 -21.94 -8.10
C VAL A 8 -6.17 -21.63 -6.63
N VAL A 9 -7.09 -20.88 -5.97
CA VAL A 9 -6.99 -20.58 -4.54
C VAL A 9 -7.00 -21.88 -3.70
N ALA A 10 -7.85 -22.83 -4.03
CA ALA A 10 -7.92 -24.11 -3.34
C ALA A 10 -6.62 -24.91 -3.48
N GLU A 11 -6.04 -24.93 -4.69
CA GLU A 11 -4.77 -25.62 -4.95
C GLU A 11 -3.59 -24.93 -4.26
N MET A 12 -3.54 -23.61 -4.25
CA MET A 12 -2.52 -22.86 -3.49
C MET A 12 -2.58 -23.21 -2.01
N ASN A 13 -3.80 -23.26 -1.41
CA ASN A 13 -3.97 -23.70 -0.02
C ASN A 13 -3.50 -25.14 0.19
N ARG A 14 -3.80 -26.06 -0.75
CA ARG A 14 -3.38 -27.46 -0.68
C ARG A 14 -1.86 -27.61 -0.68
N LEU A 15 -1.18 -26.77 -1.48
CA LEU A 15 0.28 -26.76 -1.62
C LEU A 15 1.00 -25.99 -0.51
N GLY A 16 0.28 -25.28 0.37
CA GLY A 16 0.87 -24.40 1.38
C GLY A 16 1.47 -23.11 0.79
N MET A 17 1.01 -22.71 -0.39
CA MET A 17 1.47 -21.47 -1.03
C MET A 17 0.79 -20.26 -0.40
N ILE A 18 1.56 -19.19 -0.18
CA ILE A 18 1.05 -17.91 0.27
C ILE A 18 0.26 -17.25 -0.87
N ILE A 19 -0.96 -16.77 -0.55
CA ILE A 19 -1.79 -16.03 -1.50
C ILE A 19 -1.57 -14.54 -1.26
N ASP A 20 -0.97 -13.87 -2.23
CA ASP A 20 -0.75 -12.42 -2.23
C ASP A 20 -1.80 -11.71 -3.07
N ILE A 21 -2.45 -10.69 -2.47
CA ILE A 21 -3.52 -9.92 -3.11
C ILE A 21 -3.09 -8.48 -3.46
N ALA A 22 -1.82 -8.15 -3.36
CA ALA A 22 -1.34 -6.78 -3.50
C ALA A 22 -1.69 -6.10 -4.85
N HIS A 23 -1.96 -6.86 -5.92
CA HIS A 23 -2.40 -6.37 -7.22
C HIS A 23 -3.86 -6.72 -7.56
N ALA A 24 -4.57 -7.33 -6.63
CA ALA A 24 -5.96 -7.73 -6.87
C ALA A 24 -6.92 -6.53 -6.81
N SER A 25 -8.06 -6.63 -7.50
CA SER A 25 -9.17 -5.70 -7.29
C SER A 25 -9.83 -5.95 -5.93
N ASP A 26 -10.62 -4.97 -5.47
CA ASP A 26 -11.37 -5.09 -4.21
C ASP A 26 -12.29 -6.32 -4.22
N GLU A 27 -12.98 -6.58 -5.32
CA GLU A 27 -13.84 -7.76 -5.49
C GLU A 27 -13.04 -9.05 -5.43
N THR A 28 -11.87 -9.07 -6.07
CA THR A 28 -10.97 -10.24 -6.03
C THR A 28 -10.45 -10.49 -4.62
N PHE A 29 -10.10 -9.43 -3.89
CA PHE A 29 -9.69 -9.52 -2.49
C PHE A 29 -10.74 -10.24 -1.64
N PHE A 30 -12.00 -9.76 -1.69
CA PHE A 30 -13.08 -10.38 -0.90
C PHE A 30 -13.43 -11.79 -1.39
N ASP A 31 -13.33 -12.05 -2.69
CA ASP A 31 -13.54 -13.40 -3.23
C ASP A 31 -12.49 -14.38 -2.74
N VAL A 32 -11.21 -13.96 -2.72
CA VAL A 32 -10.11 -14.77 -2.17
C VAL A 32 -10.30 -15.04 -0.69
N LEU A 33 -10.66 -14.03 0.10
CA LEU A 33 -10.99 -14.20 1.53
C LEU A 33 -12.06 -15.25 1.78
N ARG A 34 -13.12 -15.26 0.94
CA ARG A 34 -14.20 -16.24 1.07
C ARG A 34 -13.79 -17.65 0.70
N CYS A 35 -12.80 -17.81 -0.16
CA CYS A 35 -12.36 -19.11 -0.68
C CYS A 35 -11.15 -19.66 0.05
N SER A 36 -10.25 -18.81 0.56
CA SER A 36 -9.03 -19.24 1.21
C SER A 36 -9.31 -19.85 2.58
N LYS A 37 -8.64 -20.96 2.87
CA LYS A 37 -8.63 -21.61 4.18
C LYS A 37 -7.43 -21.20 5.03
N SER A 38 -6.51 -20.43 4.44
CA SER A 38 -5.29 -19.94 5.07
C SER A 38 -5.26 -18.42 5.08
N PRO A 39 -4.52 -17.79 6.00
CA PRO A 39 -4.28 -16.36 5.97
C PRO A 39 -3.71 -15.92 4.63
N ILE A 40 -4.16 -14.74 4.15
CA ILE A 40 -3.67 -14.13 2.93
C ILE A 40 -2.78 -12.94 3.24
N VAL A 41 -1.99 -12.47 2.28
CA VAL A 41 -1.09 -11.33 2.48
C VAL A 41 -1.31 -10.26 1.44
N SER A 42 -0.96 -9.03 1.79
CA SER A 42 -0.74 -7.94 0.85
C SER A 42 0.70 -7.47 1.02
N THR A 43 1.60 -7.95 0.15
CA THR A 43 3.05 -7.74 0.31
C THR A 43 3.50 -6.31 0.06
N HIS A 44 2.71 -5.47 -0.63
CA HIS A 44 3.09 -4.10 -0.95
C HIS A 44 1.85 -3.23 -1.25
N SER A 45 1.15 -2.86 -0.19
CA SER A 45 0.01 -1.94 -0.21
C SER A 45 0.10 -0.96 0.96
N CYS A 46 -0.74 0.08 0.92
CA CYS A 46 -0.86 1.06 2.00
C CYS A 46 -2.33 1.21 2.42
N CYS A 47 -2.62 2.18 3.30
CA CYS A 47 -3.99 2.45 3.77
C CYS A 47 -4.67 3.47 2.85
N ARG A 48 -5.81 3.11 2.26
CA ARG A 48 -6.56 3.97 1.33
C ARG A 48 -7.09 5.23 2.00
N ALA A 49 -7.35 5.17 3.30
CA ALA A 49 -7.81 6.32 4.07
C ALA A 49 -6.76 7.47 4.14
N LEU A 50 -5.47 7.17 4.01
CA LEU A 50 -4.39 8.17 4.00
C LEU A 50 -3.96 8.59 2.60
N ALA A 51 -4.05 7.66 1.63
CA ALA A 51 -3.77 7.94 0.23
C ALA A 51 -4.77 7.19 -0.64
N HIS A 52 -5.70 7.94 -1.23
CA HIS A 52 -6.80 7.39 -2.02
C HIS A 52 -6.32 6.84 -3.37
N HIS A 53 -5.67 5.69 -3.32
CA HIS A 53 -5.15 4.97 -4.48
C HIS A 53 -5.77 3.58 -4.55
N ARG A 54 -6.08 3.09 -5.78
CA ARG A 54 -6.73 1.77 -6.00
C ARG A 54 -5.90 0.59 -5.50
N ARG A 55 -4.57 0.77 -5.39
CA ARG A 55 -3.65 -0.25 -4.88
C ARG A 55 -3.61 -0.31 -3.36
N ASN A 56 -4.17 0.68 -2.68
CA ASN A 56 -4.23 0.74 -1.22
C ASN A 56 -5.51 0.05 -0.71
N LEU A 57 -5.40 -0.60 0.45
CA LEU A 57 -6.51 -1.31 1.06
C LEU A 57 -7.46 -0.34 1.77
N SER A 58 -8.77 -0.54 1.58
CA SER A 58 -9.80 0.17 2.33
C SER A 58 -9.81 -0.28 3.79
N ASP A 59 -10.48 0.49 4.65
CA ASP A 59 -10.64 0.13 6.05
C ASP A 59 -11.34 -1.22 6.25
N GLU A 60 -12.35 -1.49 5.41
CA GLU A 60 -13.05 -2.78 5.41
C GLU A 60 -12.12 -3.93 5.02
N MET A 61 -11.29 -3.72 3.99
CA MET A 61 -10.28 -4.72 3.59
C MET A 61 -9.25 -4.95 4.69
N LEU A 62 -8.76 -3.88 5.34
CA LEU A 62 -7.81 -3.98 6.45
C LEU A 62 -8.39 -4.78 7.62
N LYS A 63 -9.65 -4.50 7.99
CA LYS A 63 -10.34 -5.24 9.03
C LYS A 63 -10.51 -6.70 8.65
N SER A 64 -10.98 -6.98 7.45
CA SER A 64 -11.19 -8.34 6.96
C SER A 64 -9.88 -9.13 6.88
N LEU A 65 -8.77 -8.46 6.55
CA LEU A 65 -7.44 -9.05 6.53
C LEU A 65 -6.98 -9.45 7.94
N VAL A 66 -7.25 -8.60 8.95
CA VAL A 66 -6.97 -8.90 10.36
C VAL A 66 -7.80 -10.08 10.84
N ASP A 67 -9.11 -10.09 10.55
CA ASP A 67 -10.03 -11.17 10.94
C ASP A 67 -9.60 -12.52 10.31
N ASN A 68 -8.99 -12.48 9.12
CA ASN A 68 -8.40 -13.64 8.44
C ASN A 68 -7.03 -14.08 9.04
N GLY A 69 -6.42 -13.29 9.93
CA GLY A 69 -5.06 -13.52 10.43
C GLY A 69 -3.97 -13.17 9.41
N GLY A 70 -4.32 -12.44 8.37
CA GLY A 70 -3.43 -12.03 7.29
C GLY A 70 -2.50 -10.86 7.64
N VAL A 71 -1.63 -10.51 6.71
CA VAL A 71 -0.59 -9.47 6.88
C VAL A 71 -0.63 -8.48 5.72
N ILE A 72 -0.53 -7.20 6.05
CA ILE A 72 -0.19 -6.14 5.10
C ILE A 72 1.23 -5.63 5.37
N GLN A 73 2.05 -5.50 4.33
CA GLN A 73 3.35 -4.84 4.36
C GLN A 73 3.20 -3.47 3.69
N ILE A 74 3.65 -2.42 4.39
CA ILE A 74 3.54 -1.05 3.89
C ILE A 74 4.54 -0.84 2.76
N ASN A 75 4.03 -0.40 1.61
CA ASN A 75 4.83 -0.06 0.45
C ASN A 75 5.42 1.35 0.60
N PHE A 76 6.70 1.52 0.29
CA PHE A 76 7.38 2.81 0.32
C PHE A 76 7.31 3.55 -1.02
N TYR A 77 6.54 3.04 -1.98
CA TYR A 77 6.37 3.71 -3.26
C TYR A 77 5.65 5.06 -3.06
N PRO A 78 6.24 6.18 -3.49
CA PRO A 78 5.81 7.52 -3.11
C PRO A 78 4.33 7.82 -3.34
N ILE A 79 3.76 7.38 -4.45
CA ILE A 79 2.36 7.67 -4.80
C ILE A 79 1.33 6.91 -3.96
N PHE A 80 1.75 5.95 -3.14
CA PHE A 80 0.86 5.20 -2.26
C PHE A 80 0.81 5.77 -0.85
N LEU A 81 1.66 6.75 -0.52
CA LEU A 81 1.84 7.24 0.84
C LEU A 81 1.01 8.49 1.14
N PRO A 82 1.25 9.69 0.57
CA PRO A 82 0.43 10.85 0.86
C PRO A 82 -0.55 11.21 -0.28
N ASP A 83 -1.77 11.60 0.09
CA ASP A 83 -2.76 12.14 -0.87
C ASP A 83 -2.27 13.42 -1.55
N SER A 84 -1.44 14.21 -0.87
CA SER A 84 -0.85 15.45 -1.42
C SER A 84 -0.02 15.17 -2.68
N LEU A 85 0.79 14.12 -2.68
CA LEU A 85 1.59 13.75 -3.85
C LEU A 85 0.70 13.24 -5.00
N ARG A 86 -0.36 12.50 -4.68
CA ARG A 86 -1.32 12.04 -5.68
C ARG A 86 -2.00 13.21 -6.40
N LYS A 87 -2.35 14.27 -5.65
CA LYS A 87 -2.92 15.48 -6.24
C LYS A 87 -1.92 16.17 -7.18
N ILE A 88 -0.66 16.31 -6.76
CA ILE A 88 0.40 16.87 -7.61
C ILE A 88 0.57 16.04 -8.89
N LEU A 89 0.54 14.71 -8.79
CA LEU A 89 0.63 13.81 -9.94
C LEU A 89 -0.54 13.98 -10.90
N ALA A 90 -1.76 14.06 -10.38
CA ALA A 90 -2.95 14.29 -11.20
C ALA A 90 -2.89 15.65 -11.91
N ASP A 91 -2.51 16.70 -11.19
CA ASP A 91 -2.39 18.06 -11.72
C ASP A 91 -1.24 18.19 -12.76
N SER A 92 -0.18 17.40 -12.62
CA SER A 92 0.96 17.39 -13.57
C SER A 92 0.68 16.60 -14.86
N GLY A 93 -0.37 15.80 -14.91
CA GLY A 93 -0.67 14.89 -16.02
C GLY A 93 0.29 13.68 -16.12
N LEU A 94 1.21 13.51 -15.16
CA LEU A 94 2.17 12.40 -15.15
C LEU A 94 1.49 11.03 -14.96
N GLU A 95 0.34 11.00 -14.28
CA GLU A 95 -0.44 9.78 -14.12
C GLU A 95 -0.91 9.22 -15.48
N SER A 96 -1.24 10.08 -16.43
CA SER A 96 -1.59 9.67 -17.79
C SER A 96 -0.39 9.23 -18.63
N LYS A 97 0.81 9.68 -18.28
CA LYS A 97 2.07 9.27 -18.94
C LYS A 97 2.58 7.92 -18.45
N SER A 98 1.99 7.31 -17.43
CA SER A 98 2.37 5.98 -16.93
C SER A 98 2.21 4.86 -17.98
N TRP A 99 1.47 5.12 -19.05
CA TRP A 99 1.37 4.23 -20.22
C TRP A 99 2.71 4.03 -20.94
N THR A 100 3.64 4.96 -20.81
CA THR A 100 5.00 4.81 -21.35
C THR A 100 5.78 3.67 -20.73
N GLU A 101 5.44 3.26 -19.49
CA GLU A 101 6.01 2.07 -18.86
C GLU A 101 5.61 0.81 -19.63
N GLN A 102 4.34 0.66 -19.97
CA GLN A 102 3.85 -0.49 -20.73
C GLN A 102 4.47 -0.53 -22.13
N ASP A 103 4.61 0.62 -22.76
CA ASP A 103 5.24 0.75 -24.07
C ASP A 103 6.73 0.36 -24.01
N TRP A 104 7.44 0.82 -22.98
CA TRP A 104 8.84 0.47 -22.75
C TRP A 104 9.00 -1.04 -22.46
N ILE A 105 8.17 -1.61 -21.58
CA ILE A 105 8.20 -3.05 -21.25
C ILE A 105 7.96 -3.91 -22.50
N SER A 106 7.08 -3.45 -23.40
CA SER A 106 6.77 -4.19 -24.64
C SER A 106 7.93 -4.23 -25.63
N ASP A 107 8.84 -3.23 -25.61
CA ASP A 107 9.99 -3.13 -26.49
C ASP A 107 11.14 -2.34 -25.85
N PRO A 108 11.82 -2.93 -24.85
CA PRO A 108 12.82 -2.22 -24.02
C PRO A 108 14.11 -1.86 -24.76
N LEU A 109 14.33 -2.40 -25.96
CA LEU A 109 15.49 -2.08 -26.81
C LEU A 109 15.22 -0.90 -27.72
N ASN A 110 14.00 -0.39 -27.78
CA ASN A 110 13.66 0.77 -28.61
C ASN A 110 14.15 2.07 -27.91
N PRO A 111 15.08 2.82 -28.52
CA PRO A 111 15.69 3.98 -27.88
C PRO A 111 14.70 5.13 -27.65
N GLU A 112 13.68 5.29 -28.51
CA GLU A 112 12.67 6.35 -28.34
C GLU A 112 11.75 6.05 -27.18
N LYS A 113 11.33 4.79 -27.02
CA LYS A 113 10.53 4.36 -25.88
C LYS A 113 11.30 4.45 -24.57
N ALA A 114 12.57 4.05 -24.58
CA ALA A 114 13.45 4.19 -23.41
C ALA A 114 13.67 5.67 -23.03
N ALA A 115 13.85 6.56 -24.01
CA ALA A 115 14.00 7.99 -23.75
C ALA A 115 12.70 8.60 -23.18
N ALA A 116 11.54 8.24 -23.73
CA ALA A 116 10.24 8.69 -23.23
C ALA A 116 9.99 8.22 -21.78
N TRP A 117 10.31 6.97 -21.46
CA TRP A 117 10.23 6.43 -20.12
C TRP A 117 11.15 7.14 -19.14
N ASN A 118 12.42 7.35 -19.52
CA ASN A 118 13.39 8.07 -18.69
C ASN A 118 12.95 9.51 -18.40
N ALA A 119 12.40 10.22 -19.38
CA ALA A 119 11.88 11.58 -19.19
C ALA A 119 10.75 11.60 -18.14
N VAL A 120 9.84 10.61 -18.15
CA VAL A 120 8.79 10.50 -17.12
C VAL A 120 9.40 10.19 -15.75
N GLN A 121 10.43 9.33 -15.68
CA GLN A 121 11.12 9.05 -14.42
C GLN A 121 11.84 10.28 -13.85
N ASP A 122 12.44 11.10 -14.69
CA ASP A 122 13.08 12.36 -14.28
C ASP A 122 12.05 13.37 -13.75
N GLU A 123 10.90 13.51 -14.41
CA GLU A 123 9.79 14.34 -13.94
C GLU A 123 9.25 13.82 -12.58
N LEU A 124 9.09 12.52 -12.43
CA LEU A 124 8.66 11.89 -11.15
C LEU A 124 9.70 12.09 -10.04
N ALA A 125 10.99 12.02 -10.36
CA ALA A 125 12.08 12.22 -9.41
C ALA A 125 12.17 13.66 -8.88
N ALA A 126 11.70 14.64 -9.66
CA ALA A 126 11.63 16.05 -9.27
C ALA A 126 10.46 16.37 -8.32
N LEU A 127 9.48 15.48 -8.16
CA LEU A 127 8.35 15.70 -7.26
C LEU A 127 8.77 15.65 -5.79
N PRO A 128 8.01 16.33 -4.90
CA PRO A 128 8.24 16.23 -3.46
C PRO A 128 8.19 14.77 -3.01
N ARG A 129 9.20 14.34 -2.25
CA ARG A 129 9.26 12.97 -1.74
C ARG A 129 8.49 12.84 -0.42
N PRO A 130 7.77 11.72 -0.20
CA PRO A 130 7.22 11.40 1.10
C PRO A 130 8.32 11.33 2.15
N SER A 131 7.98 11.70 3.37
CA SER A 131 8.86 11.54 4.53
C SER A 131 8.65 10.15 5.18
N TYR A 132 9.55 9.78 6.09
CA TYR A 132 9.36 8.58 6.91
C TYR A 132 8.06 8.64 7.74
N ARG A 133 7.58 9.84 8.08
CA ARG A 133 6.33 10.05 8.83
C ARG A 133 5.11 9.58 8.03
N ASP A 134 5.11 9.80 6.73
CA ASP A 134 4.05 9.29 5.86
C ASP A 134 3.96 7.75 5.92
N VAL A 135 5.10 7.07 6.03
CA VAL A 135 5.15 5.61 6.22
C VAL A 135 4.63 5.21 7.62
N VAL A 136 5.06 5.92 8.65
CA VAL A 136 4.64 5.66 10.05
C VAL A 136 3.13 5.84 10.18
N ASP A 137 2.56 6.89 9.58
CA ASP A 137 1.11 7.13 9.58
C ASP A 137 0.33 5.91 9.07
N HIS A 138 0.81 5.25 8.00
CA HIS A 138 0.18 4.03 7.48
C HIS A 138 0.30 2.85 8.44
N ILE A 139 1.40 2.75 9.17
CA ILE A 139 1.60 1.70 10.20
C ILE A 139 0.63 1.94 11.37
N ASP A 140 0.49 3.18 11.78
CA ASP A 140 -0.39 3.55 12.92
C ASP A 140 -1.87 3.33 12.58
N VAL A 141 -2.32 3.70 11.39
CA VAL A 141 -3.68 3.37 10.93
C VAL A 141 -3.92 1.86 10.96
N ARG A 142 -2.95 1.06 10.52
CA ARG A 142 -3.03 -0.40 10.57
C ARG A 142 -3.18 -0.92 12.00
N LYS A 143 -2.43 -0.39 12.95
CA LYS A 143 -2.53 -0.75 14.38
C LYS A 143 -3.90 -0.36 14.93
N GLN A 144 -4.31 0.87 14.70
CA GLN A 144 -5.60 1.41 15.16
C GLN A 144 -6.77 0.55 14.64
N ARG A 145 -6.75 0.11 13.37
CA ARG A 145 -7.81 -0.74 12.79
C ARG A 145 -7.87 -2.14 13.42
N ARG A 146 -6.72 -2.68 13.83
CA ARG A 146 -6.67 -3.97 14.55
C ARG A 146 -7.34 -3.88 15.92
N GLU A 147 -7.28 -2.72 16.58
CA GLU A 147 -7.79 -2.51 17.94
C GLU A 147 -9.19 -1.89 17.99
N GLY A 148 -9.84 -1.67 16.85
CA GLY A 148 -11.18 -1.08 16.76
C GLY A 148 -11.23 0.44 16.92
N TRP A 149 -10.14 1.14 16.67
CA TRP A 149 -9.94 2.54 16.95
C TRP A 149 -10.42 3.52 15.86
N LYS A 150 -10.69 4.76 16.29
CA LYS A 150 -11.00 5.88 15.39
C LYS A 150 -9.70 6.47 14.83
N ILE A 151 -9.71 6.91 13.56
CA ILE A 151 -8.61 7.67 12.97
C ILE A 151 -8.51 9.00 13.70
N LEU A 152 -7.34 9.30 14.28
CA LEU A 152 -7.04 10.63 14.78
C LEU A 152 -6.69 11.54 13.61
N PRO A 153 -7.22 12.77 13.53
CA PRO A 153 -6.87 13.72 12.49
C PRO A 153 -5.39 14.04 12.51
N ARG A 154 -4.78 14.15 11.33
CA ARG A 154 -3.41 14.65 11.17
C ARG A 154 -3.25 16.00 11.89
N GLY A 155 -2.24 16.12 12.75
CA GLY A 155 -1.88 17.40 13.38
C GLY A 155 -2.26 17.58 14.86
N GLN A 156 -2.70 16.54 15.56
CA GLN A 156 -2.90 16.58 17.00
C GLN A 156 -1.99 15.56 17.72
N PRO A 157 -0.68 15.84 17.86
CA PRO A 157 0.23 14.97 18.61
C PRO A 157 -0.18 14.82 20.09
N GLU A 158 -0.82 15.82 20.64
CA GLU A 158 -1.30 15.85 22.02
C GLU A 158 -2.37 14.80 22.31
N ALA A 159 -3.23 14.49 21.32
CA ALA A 159 -4.23 13.45 21.45
C ALA A 159 -3.62 12.03 21.48
N PHE A 160 -2.41 11.87 20.95
CA PHE A 160 -1.68 10.60 21.00
C PHE A 160 -1.09 10.33 22.37
N GLU A 161 -0.53 11.36 23.02
CA GLU A 161 0.03 11.25 24.38
C GLU A 161 -1.07 11.02 25.43
N GLU A 162 -2.22 11.67 25.31
CA GLU A 162 -3.35 11.52 26.22
C GLU A 162 -3.97 10.12 26.16
N GLN A 163 -3.96 9.48 25.00
CA GLN A 163 -4.63 8.20 24.75
C GLN A 163 -3.74 6.98 24.99
N PHE A 164 -2.42 7.13 24.87
CA PHE A 164 -1.47 6.00 24.92
C PHE A 164 -0.51 6.05 26.10
N GLY A 165 -0.44 7.14 26.88
CA GLY A 165 0.20 7.23 28.19
C GLY A 165 1.59 6.59 28.33
N GLY A 166 2.33 6.46 27.25
CA GLY A 166 3.61 5.77 27.18
C GLY A 166 4.71 6.69 26.69
N ASP A 167 5.68 6.90 27.56
CA ASP A 167 6.90 7.64 27.37
C ASP A 167 7.63 7.21 26.07
N VAL A 168 7.52 8.03 25.02
CA VAL A 168 8.23 7.83 23.74
C VAL A 168 9.71 8.25 23.86
N ALA A 169 10.15 8.77 25.01
CA ALA A 169 11.53 9.19 25.26
C ALA A 169 12.55 8.03 25.32
N GLY A 170 12.09 6.78 25.43
CA GLY A 170 12.98 5.61 25.54
C GLY A 170 13.57 5.09 24.23
N ALA A 171 13.10 5.51 23.05
CA ALA A 171 13.53 4.93 21.78
C ALA A 171 14.71 5.65 21.08
N ALA A 172 15.18 6.76 21.62
CA ALA A 172 16.30 7.54 21.05
C ALA A 172 17.69 7.05 21.46
N GLY A 173 17.80 5.93 22.15
CA GLY A 173 19.04 5.44 22.79
C GLY A 173 19.78 4.28 22.09
N LEU A 174 19.47 3.94 20.84
CA LEU A 174 20.31 2.97 20.11
C LEU A 174 21.39 3.72 19.32
N GLY A 175 22.49 3.98 20.03
CA GLY A 175 23.74 4.46 19.47
C GLY A 175 24.28 3.48 18.44
N VAL A 176 24.63 4.00 17.28
CA VAL A 176 25.42 3.31 16.26
C VAL A 176 26.87 3.34 16.74
N GLY A 177 27.42 2.16 17.12
CA GLY A 177 28.82 1.91 17.26
C GLY A 177 29.33 1.14 16.05
#